data_73cc168b3acc2918b225092771e06b17
#
_entry.id   73cc168b3acc2918b225092771e06b17
#
_cell.length_a   1.000
_cell.length_b   1.000
_cell.length_c   1.000
_cell.angle_alpha   90.00
_cell.angle_beta   90.00
_cell.angle_gamma   90.00
#
_symmetry.space_group_name_H-M   'P 1'
#
loop_
_entity.id
_entity.type
_entity.pdbx_description
1 polymer ?
#
loop_
_entity_poly.entity_id
_entity_poly.type
_entity_poly.pdbx_seq_one_letter_code
_entity_poly.pdbx_strand_id
1 'polypeptide(L)'
;MLYALEDLEKAGVRSVMFFGIPDVKDEVGSGAYAEDGIVQRALREARAHFPEMYLITDVCMCEYTSHGHCGLLKGHDVDNDSTLELLAKTAVSHVQAGADMVAPSDMMDGRVLAIRNALDGHGYENTPIMSYAVKYASSFYAPFRDAAGSAPSFGDRKSYQMDFHNRKEALKEAQLDVSEGADIIMVKPAMTYLDIVREVADTVNVPVAAYSVSGEYAMVKAGAKLGCVDEEKIVCEMATGVYRAGACVYLTY
;
A
#
# COMPACT_ATOMS: atom_id res chain seq x y z
N MET A 1 -10.21 7.55 14.79
CA MET A 1 -9.45 6.32 14.59
C MET A 1 -9.85 5.23 15.60
N LEU A 2 -9.71 5.40 16.94
CA LEU A 2 -9.96 4.32 17.92
C LEU A 2 -11.36 3.70 17.82
N TYR A 3 -12.42 4.48 17.66
CA TYR A 3 -13.78 3.95 17.44
C TYR A 3 -13.88 3.04 16.21
N ALA A 4 -13.20 3.41 15.11
CA ALA A 4 -13.21 2.57 13.91
C ALA A 4 -12.47 1.24 14.14
N LEU A 5 -11.34 1.27 14.87
CA LEU A 5 -10.61 0.04 15.23
C LEU A 5 -11.44 -0.87 16.14
N GLU A 6 -12.17 -0.29 17.11
CA GLU A 6 -13.08 -1.04 17.98
C GLU A 6 -14.21 -1.72 17.19
N ASP A 7 -14.81 -1.02 16.23
CA ASP A 7 -15.85 -1.59 15.36
C ASP A 7 -15.29 -2.72 14.47
N LEU A 8 -14.10 -2.55 13.92
CA LEU A 8 -13.40 -3.58 13.14
C LEU A 8 -13.07 -4.81 14.01
N GLU A 9 -12.57 -4.61 15.23
CA GLU A 9 -12.28 -5.70 16.16
C GLU A 9 -13.55 -6.49 16.52
N LYS A 10 -14.67 -5.80 16.81
CA LYS A 10 -16.00 -6.42 17.05
C LYS A 10 -16.49 -7.21 15.84
N ALA A 11 -16.19 -6.75 14.62
CA ALA A 11 -16.51 -7.45 13.39
C ALA A 11 -15.56 -8.64 13.09
N GLY A 12 -14.56 -8.87 13.94
CA GLY A 12 -13.61 -9.98 13.80
C GLY A 12 -12.39 -9.67 12.93
N VAL A 13 -12.20 -8.42 12.48
CA VAL A 13 -11.02 -7.98 11.76
C VAL A 13 -9.83 -7.97 12.72
N ARG A 14 -8.72 -8.58 12.30
CA ARG A 14 -7.51 -8.72 13.11
C ARG A 14 -6.30 -7.98 12.55
N SER A 15 -6.41 -7.47 11.34
CA SER A 15 -5.32 -6.76 10.67
C SER A 15 -5.85 -5.50 10.00
N VAL A 16 -5.16 -4.40 10.18
CA VAL A 16 -5.52 -3.10 9.57
C VAL A 16 -4.31 -2.45 8.93
N MET A 17 -4.54 -1.71 7.86
CA MET A 17 -3.49 -0.92 7.20
C MET A 17 -3.75 0.57 7.39
N PHE A 18 -2.72 1.28 7.87
CA PHE A 18 -2.77 2.73 8.10
C PHE A 18 -2.23 3.50 6.91
N PHE A 19 -2.94 4.57 6.57
CA PHE A 19 -2.51 5.61 5.64
C PHE A 19 -2.53 6.94 6.38
N GLY A 20 -1.44 7.70 6.29
CA GLY A 20 -1.31 8.97 7.00
C GLY A 20 -1.65 10.15 6.11
N ILE A 21 -2.48 11.07 6.61
CA ILE A 21 -2.78 12.33 5.93
C ILE A 21 -2.38 13.46 6.91
N PRO A 22 -1.17 14.05 6.75
CA PRO A 22 -0.70 15.11 7.63
C PRO A 22 -1.40 16.43 7.31
N ASP A 23 -1.53 17.30 8.31
CA ASP A 23 -2.08 18.65 8.14
C ASP A 23 -1.16 19.55 7.32
N VAL A 24 0.15 19.31 7.38
CA VAL A 24 1.18 20.07 6.68
C VAL A 24 2.00 19.14 5.79
N LYS A 25 2.19 19.55 4.55
CA LYS A 25 3.01 18.84 3.55
C LYS A 25 4.16 19.73 3.11
N ASP A 26 5.31 19.15 2.83
CA ASP A 26 6.48 19.85 2.31
C ASP A 26 7.06 19.16 1.05
N GLU A 27 8.09 19.75 0.45
CA GLU A 27 8.67 19.23 -0.79
C GLU A 27 9.38 17.88 -0.61
N VAL A 28 9.83 17.58 0.61
CA VAL A 28 10.57 16.35 0.93
C VAL A 28 9.75 15.34 1.72
N GLY A 29 8.47 15.65 2.02
CA GLY A 29 7.57 14.76 2.74
C GLY A 29 8.05 14.44 4.16
N SER A 30 8.64 15.41 4.86
CA SER A 30 9.30 15.18 6.15
C SER A 30 8.38 14.59 7.22
N GLY A 31 7.07 14.85 7.14
CA GLY A 31 6.06 14.28 8.03
C GLY A 31 5.95 12.75 7.96
N ALA A 32 6.44 12.10 6.88
CA ALA A 32 6.37 10.65 6.73
C ALA A 32 7.25 9.91 7.75
N TYR A 33 8.42 10.46 8.05
CA TYR A 33 9.42 9.87 8.94
C TYR A 33 9.65 10.65 10.24
N ALA A 34 8.80 11.64 10.52
CA ALA A 34 8.87 12.38 11.77
C ALA A 34 8.52 11.49 12.98
N GLU A 35 9.24 11.62 14.09
CA GLU A 35 9.01 10.81 15.29
C GLU A 35 7.59 10.95 15.84
N ASP A 36 7.00 12.15 15.76
CA ASP A 36 5.63 12.46 16.14
C ASP A 36 4.68 12.60 14.94
N GLY A 37 5.03 12.01 13.79
CA GLY A 37 4.21 11.98 12.58
C GLY A 37 2.83 11.36 12.82
N ILE A 38 1.90 11.63 11.90
CA ILE A 38 0.50 11.21 12.06
C ILE A 38 0.36 9.69 12.18
N VAL A 39 1.12 8.91 11.38
CA VAL A 39 1.10 7.44 11.43
C VAL A 39 1.78 6.94 12.70
N GLN A 40 2.92 7.49 13.10
CA GLN A 40 3.65 7.11 14.30
C GLN A 40 2.80 7.32 15.56
N ARG A 41 2.08 8.43 15.66
CA ARG A 41 1.12 8.68 16.75
C ARG A 41 -0.04 7.70 16.70
N ALA A 42 -0.60 7.44 15.52
CA ALA A 42 -1.70 6.51 15.34
C ALA A 42 -1.31 5.08 15.75
N LEU A 43 -0.10 4.64 15.41
CA LEU A 43 0.43 3.32 15.79
C LEU A 43 0.56 3.17 17.31
N ARG A 44 1.16 4.16 17.99
CA ARG A 44 1.30 4.12 19.45
C ARG A 44 -0.08 4.03 20.15
N GLU A 45 -1.04 4.84 19.71
CA GLU A 45 -2.40 4.81 20.23
C GLU A 45 -3.12 3.49 19.92
N ALA A 46 -2.99 2.98 18.70
CA ALA A 46 -3.58 1.70 18.31
C ALA A 46 -2.99 0.55 19.14
N ARG A 47 -1.67 0.49 19.30
CA ARG A 47 -1.00 -0.54 20.07
C ARG A 47 -1.37 -0.50 21.55
N ALA A 48 -1.56 0.68 22.12
CA ALA A 48 -1.95 0.85 23.52
C ALA A 48 -3.38 0.33 23.80
N HIS A 49 -4.31 0.45 22.84
CA HIS A 49 -5.71 0.09 23.02
C HIS A 49 -6.07 -1.27 22.41
N PHE A 50 -5.36 -1.71 21.38
CA PHE A 50 -5.60 -2.95 20.63
C PHE A 50 -4.29 -3.75 20.47
N PRO A 51 -3.73 -4.29 21.58
CA PRO A 51 -2.42 -4.95 21.56
C PRO A 51 -2.35 -6.17 20.63
N GLU A 52 -3.47 -6.84 20.40
CA GLU A 52 -3.57 -8.05 19.55
C GLU A 52 -3.86 -7.74 18.07
N MET A 53 -4.12 -6.48 17.73
CA MET A 53 -4.38 -6.11 16.35
C MET A 53 -3.06 -6.02 15.57
N TYR A 54 -3.03 -6.65 14.40
CA TYR A 54 -1.88 -6.62 13.51
C TYR A 54 -1.88 -5.31 12.71
N LEU A 55 -0.87 -4.47 12.95
CA LEU A 55 -0.80 -3.11 12.44
C LEU A 55 0.14 -3.06 11.23
N ILE A 56 -0.42 -2.82 10.06
CA ILE A 56 0.31 -2.67 8.81
C ILE A 56 0.35 -1.18 8.44
N THR A 57 1.45 -0.71 7.88
CA THR A 57 1.55 0.68 7.42
C THR A 57 1.91 0.77 5.96
N ASP A 58 1.21 1.62 5.24
CA ASP A 58 1.66 2.09 3.92
C ASP A 58 2.94 2.90 4.08
N VAL A 59 3.91 2.67 3.19
CA VAL A 59 5.15 3.45 3.11
C VAL A 59 5.20 4.12 1.75
N CYS A 60 4.95 5.41 1.73
CA CYS A 60 5.00 6.24 0.53
C CYS A 60 5.25 7.70 0.91
N MET A 61 5.65 8.51 -0.06
CA MET A 61 5.85 9.95 0.13
C MET A 61 4.65 10.78 -0.33
N CYS A 62 3.74 10.24 -1.15
CA CYS A 62 2.74 11.04 -1.85
C CYS A 62 1.69 11.71 -0.95
N GLU A 63 1.40 11.16 0.21
CA GLU A 63 0.53 11.77 1.21
C GLU A 63 1.18 12.94 1.93
N TYR A 64 2.52 13.00 1.93
CA TYR A 64 3.34 13.94 2.70
C TYR A 64 4.02 15.01 1.85
N THR A 65 4.22 14.73 0.56
CA THR A 65 4.82 15.72 -0.36
C THR A 65 3.80 16.75 -0.82
N SER A 66 4.20 18.02 -0.87
CA SER A 66 3.36 19.13 -1.33
C SER A 66 2.96 19.01 -2.81
N HIS A 67 3.74 18.31 -3.60
CA HIS A 67 3.49 18.06 -5.03
C HIS A 67 2.73 16.74 -5.30
N GLY A 68 2.51 15.89 -4.30
CA GLY A 68 1.74 14.64 -4.42
C GLY A 68 2.41 13.50 -5.20
N HIS A 69 3.66 13.61 -5.61
CA HIS A 69 4.42 12.49 -6.17
C HIS A 69 4.99 11.58 -5.07
N CYS A 70 5.26 10.31 -5.42
CA CYS A 70 5.67 9.28 -4.47
C CYS A 70 7.17 9.32 -4.08
N GLY A 71 7.89 10.36 -4.47
CA GLY A 71 9.31 10.54 -4.17
C GLY A 71 9.77 11.96 -4.37
N LEU A 72 11.07 12.19 -4.13
CA LEU A 72 11.73 13.47 -4.37
C LEU A 72 11.73 13.81 -5.85
N LEU A 73 11.69 15.09 -6.17
CA LEU A 73 11.70 15.56 -7.55
C LEU A 73 13.08 16.02 -7.99
N LYS A 74 13.45 15.66 -9.22
CA LYS A 74 14.57 16.23 -9.95
C LYS A 74 14.05 16.82 -11.28
N GLY A 75 13.79 18.12 -11.28
CA GLY A 75 13.05 18.76 -12.36
C GLY A 75 11.57 18.36 -12.32
N HIS A 76 11.10 17.68 -13.36
CA HIS A 76 9.70 17.23 -13.47
C HIS A 76 9.54 15.72 -13.24
N ASP A 77 10.61 14.99 -12.96
CA ASP A 77 10.58 13.54 -12.72
C ASP A 77 10.90 13.21 -11.27
N VAL A 78 10.45 12.03 -10.83
CA VAL A 78 10.82 11.52 -9.52
C VAL A 78 12.25 11.00 -9.56
N ASP A 79 13.09 11.44 -8.61
CA ASP A 79 14.43 10.93 -8.40
C ASP A 79 14.36 9.64 -7.56
N ASN A 80 14.49 8.50 -8.23
CA ASN A 80 14.42 7.18 -7.62
C ASN A 80 15.39 7.05 -6.45
N ASP A 81 16.68 7.18 -6.73
CA ASP A 81 17.74 6.83 -5.79
C ASP A 81 17.74 7.71 -4.54
N SER A 82 17.52 9.01 -4.69
CA SER A 82 17.40 9.93 -3.55
C SER A 82 16.16 9.66 -2.70
N THR A 83 15.12 9.04 -3.27
CA THR A 83 13.88 8.70 -2.55
C THR A 83 14.05 7.49 -1.65
N LEU A 84 14.91 6.53 -2.01
CA LEU A 84 15.08 5.27 -1.27
C LEU A 84 15.43 5.49 0.20
N GLU A 85 16.29 6.47 0.49
CA GLU A 85 16.69 6.79 1.88
C GLU A 85 15.49 7.26 2.72
N LEU A 86 14.59 8.06 2.13
CA LEU A 86 13.40 8.56 2.84
C LEU A 86 12.38 7.46 3.09
N LEU A 87 12.18 6.56 2.14
CA LEU A 87 11.33 5.39 2.29
C LEU A 87 11.85 4.46 3.39
N ALA A 88 13.15 4.22 3.42
CA ALA A 88 13.80 3.43 4.46
C ALA A 88 13.64 4.07 5.85
N LYS A 89 13.85 5.38 5.98
CA LYS A 89 13.61 6.13 7.23
C LYS A 89 12.15 6.05 7.67
N THR A 90 11.21 6.17 6.74
CA THR A 90 9.78 6.08 7.01
C THR A 90 9.44 4.69 7.56
N ALA A 91 9.89 3.62 6.90
CA ALA A 91 9.65 2.25 7.35
C ALA A 91 10.19 2.00 8.77
N VAL A 92 11.44 2.39 9.03
CA VAL A 92 12.05 2.27 10.37
C VAL A 92 11.24 3.03 11.42
N SER A 93 10.84 4.27 11.15
CA SER A 93 10.07 5.09 12.09
C SER A 93 8.69 4.48 12.41
N HIS A 94 8.04 3.84 11.43
CA HIS A 94 6.78 3.14 11.62
C HIS A 94 6.95 1.90 12.53
N VAL A 95 7.99 1.10 12.30
CA VAL A 95 8.27 -0.08 13.14
C VAL A 95 8.63 0.34 14.58
N GLN A 96 9.43 1.39 14.75
CA GLN A 96 9.73 1.98 16.06
C GLN A 96 8.46 2.46 16.80
N ALA A 97 7.46 2.90 16.05
CA ALA A 97 6.19 3.35 16.62
C ALA A 97 5.19 2.20 16.89
N GLY A 98 5.49 0.95 16.47
CA GLY A 98 4.70 -0.23 16.78
C GLY A 98 4.03 -0.91 15.58
N ALA A 99 4.43 -0.64 14.34
CA ALA A 99 3.98 -1.39 13.18
C ALA A 99 4.52 -2.83 13.22
N ASP A 100 3.68 -3.80 12.87
CA ASP A 100 4.06 -5.21 12.75
C ASP A 100 4.57 -5.54 11.33
N MET A 101 4.16 -4.76 10.32
CA MET A 101 4.54 -4.95 8.92
C MET A 101 4.57 -3.60 8.20
N VAL A 102 5.47 -3.44 7.25
CA VAL A 102 5.53 -2.26 6.38
C VAL A 102 5.18 -2.65 4.94
N ALA A 103 4.47 -1.76 4.23
CA ALA A 103 3.96 -2.02 2.88
C ALA A 103 4.33 -0.88 1.92
N PRO A 104 5.54 -0.91 1.31
CA PRO A 104 5.99 0.13 0.39
C PRO A 104 5.13 0.16 -0.87
N SER A 105 4.53 1.32 -1.14
CA SER A 105 3.58 1.54 -2.24
C SER A 105 4.03 2.56 -3.29
N ASP A 106 5.24 3.05 -3.17
CA ASP A 106 5.83 4.13 -3.96
C ASP A 106 6.22 3.73 -5.38
N MET A 107 6.60 2.47 -5.62
CA MET A 107 7.08 1.90 -6.89
C MET A 107 8.50 2.37 -7.31
N MET A 108 9.32 2.81 -6.36
CA MET A 108 10.74 3.07 -6.65
C MET A 108 11.52 1.75 -6.80
N ASP A 109 12.43 1.70 -7.76
CA ASP A 109 13.30 0.53 -7.98
C ASP A 109 14.33 0.41 -6.85
N GLY A 110 14.51 -0.80 -6.31
CA GLY A 110 15.43 -1.07 -5.19
C GLY A 110 14.93 -0.68 -3.80
N ARG A 111 13.67 -0.22 -3.66
CA ARG A 111 13.14 0.24 -2.37
C ARG A 111 12.97 -0.88 -1.34
N VAL A 112 12.66 -2.09 -1.78
CA VAL A 112 12.49 -3.22 -0.85
C VAL A 112 13.84 -3.55 -0.21
N LEU A 113 14.91 -3.61 -0.99
CA LEU A 113 16.26 -3.82 -0.49
C LEU A 113 16.71 -2.70 0.44
N ALA A 114 16.43 -1.44 0.10
CA ALA A 114 16.77 -0.29 0.95
C ALA A 114 16.06 -0.36 2.30
N ILE A 115 14.75 -0.67 2.31
CA ILE A 115 13.94 -0.83 3.53
C ILE A 115 14.44 -2.04 4.33
N ARG A 116 14.69 -3.19 3.71
CA ARG A 116 15.15 -4.41 4.39
C ARG A 116 16.48 -4.14 5.11
N ASN A 117 17.45 -3.56 4.40
CA ASN A 117 18.75 -3.22 4.99
C ASN A 117 18.63 -2.25 6.16
N ALA A 118 17.73 -1.26 6.06
CA ALA A 118 17.52 -0.29 7.13
C ALA A 118 16.85 -0.94 8.36
N LEU A 119 15.85 -1.78 8.16
CA LEU A 119 15.18 -2.53 9.24
C LEU A 119 16.18 -3.44 9.95
N ASP A 120 16.96 -4.23 9.22
CA ASP A 120 17.98 -5.13 9.77
C ASP A 120 19.04 -4.35 10.55
N GLY A 121 19.51 -3.23 10.00
CA GLY A 121 20.48 -2.36 10.66
C GLY A 121 19.99 -1.72 11.98
N HIS A 122 18.67 -1.71 12.21
CA HIS A 122 18.05 -1.24 13.45
C HIS A 122 17.56 -2.37 14.37
N GLY A 123 17.84 -3.63 14.04
CA GLY A 123 17.45 -4.80 14.85
C GLY A 123 16.00 -5.26 14.61
N TYR A 124 15.43 -4.96 13.44
CA TYR A 124 14.07 -5.32 13.04
C TYR A 124 14.05 -6.38 11.93
N GLU A 125 14.94 -7.38 12.00
CA GLU A 125 15.11 -8.44 11.00
C GLU A 125 13.85 -9.28 10.78
N ASN A 126 12.98 -9.32 11.79
CA ASN A 126 11.74 -10.10 11.75
C ASN A 126 10.52 -9.29 11.26
N THR A 127 10.68 -8.03 10.93
CA THR A 127 9.58 -7.21 10.42
C THR A 127 9.33 -7.55 8.95
N PRO A 128 8.15 -8.09 8.59
CA PRO A 128 7.85 -8.42 7.20
C PRO A 128 7.62 -7.18 6.34
N ILE A 129 7.93 -7.34 5.05
CA ILE A 129 7.70 -6.33 4.00
C ILE A 129 6.67 -6.86 3.02
N MET A 130 5.50 -6.20 2.92
CA MET A 130 4.48 -6.46 1.90
C MET A 130 4.63 -5.43 0.78
N SER A 131 5.33 -5.79 -0.29
CA SER A 131 5.59 -4.85 -1.37
C SER A 131 4.43 -4.73 -2.35
N TYR A 132 4.06 -3.50 -2.69
CA TYR A 132 3.21 -3.18 -3.84
C TYR A 132 4.00 -3.36 -5.15
N ALA A 133 4.62 -4.51 -5.33
CA ALA A 133 5.47 -4.82 -6.48
C ALA A 133 4.74 -4.67 -7.82
N VAL A 134 3.44 -4.98 -7.82
CA VAL A 134 2.62 -5.03 -9.05
C VAL A 134 1.51 -3.98 -8.96
N LYS A 135 1.90 -2.71 -9.07
CA LYS A 135 0.98 -1.57 -8.98
C LYS A 135 0.86 -0.87 -10.33
N TYR A 136 -0.31 -0.97 -10.93
CA TYR A 136 -0.62 -0.36 -12.21
C TYR A 136 -1.06 1.11 -12.09
N ALA A 137 -0.75 1.93 -13.09
CA ALA A 137 -1.32 3.27 -13.25
C ALA A 137 -2.80 3.12 -13.62
N SER A 138 -3.68 3.28 -12.63
CA SER A 138 -5.10 2.94 -12.76
C SER A 138 -6.01 4.14 -12.50
N SER A 139 -7.11 4.21 -13.26
CA SER A 139 -8.20 5.16 -13.03
C SER A 139 -9.02 4.84 -11.78
N PHE A 140 -8.93 3.63 -11.24
CA PHE A 140 -9.63 3.22 -10.03
C PHE A 140 -9.11 3.86 -8.74
N TYR A 141 -8.04 4.68 -8.79
CA TYR A 141 -7.48 5.35 -7.60
C TYR A 141 -8.10 6.71 -7.29
N ALA A 142 -8.98 7.25 -8.14
CA ALA A 142 -9.48 8.62 -8.00
C ALA A 142 -10.09 8.90 -6.62
N PRO A 143 -11.03 8.10 -6.06
CA PRO A 143 -11.60 8.41 -4.76
C PRO A 143 -10.57 8.45 -3.61
N PHE A 144 -9.56 7.59 -3.64
CA PHE A 144 -8.49 7.60 -2.64
C PHE A 144 -7.62 8.86 -2.78
N ARG A 145 -7.24 9.24 -4.00
CA ARG A 145 -6.43 10.44 -4.25
C ARG A 145 -7.10 11.69 -3.73
N ASP A 146 -8.42 11.80 -3.93
CA ASP A 146 -9.22 12.91 -3.41
C ASP A 146 -9.24 12.90 -1.88
N ALA A 147 -9.52 11.74 -1.26
CA ALA A 147 -9.59 11.60 0.19
C ALA A 147 -8.23 11.87 0.88
N ALA A 148 -7.13 11.41 0.29
CA ALA A 148 -5.77 11.59 0.82
C ALA A 148 -5.13 12.93 0.44
N GLY A 149 -5.77 13.73 -0.43
CA GLY A 149 -5.18 14.94 -0.99
C GLY A 149 -3.82 14.65 -1.64
N SER A 150 -3.69 13.46 -2.28
CA SER A 150 -2.42 12.96 -2.84
C SER A 150 -2.40 12.93 -4.35
N ALA A 151 -3.33 13.65 -5.01
CA ALA A 151 -3.27 13.82 -6.44
C ALA A 151 -2.00 14.59 -6.84
N PRO A 152 -1.25 14.15 -7.88
CA PRO A 152 -0.10 14.91 -8.36
C PRO A 152 -0.51 16.33 -8.76
N SER A 153 0.25 17.33 -8.32
CA SER A 153 0.00 18.75 -8.67
C SER A 153 0.34 19.06 -10.13
N PHE A 154 1.12 18.18 -10.79
CA PHE A 154 1.45 18.25 -12.22
C PHE A 154 1.71 16.83 -12.75
N GLY A 155 1.63 16.64 -14.06
CA GLY A 155 1.91 15.37 -14.72
C GLY A 155 1.01 14.22 -14.26
N ASP A 156 1.55 13.03 -14.25
CA ASP A 156 0.91 11.82 -13.74
C ASP A 156 1.94 10.88 -13.09
N ARG A 157 1.55 9.65 -12.77
CA ARG A 157 2.45 8.66 -12.13
C ARG A 157 2.89 7.54 -13.07
N LYS A 158 2.70 7.68 -14.39
CA LYS A 158 3.00 6.62 -15.35
C LYS A 158 4.49 6.38 -15.57
N SER A 159 5.35 7.31 -15.13
CA SER A 159 6.81 7.13 -15.18
C SER A 159 7.31 6.09 -14.17
N TYR A 160 6.53 5.77 -13.11
CA TYR A 160 6.93 4.81 -12.09
C TYR A 160 5.82 3.80 -11.69
N GLN A 161 4.55 4.00 -12.08
CA GLN A 161 3.52 2.98 -12.00
C GLN A 161 3.38 2.27 -13.34
N MET A 162 3.16 0.95 -13.32
CA MET A 162 3.15 0.14 -14.54
C MET A 162 2.02 0.52 -15.51
N ASP A 163 2.28 0.38 -16.79
CA ASP A 163 1.26 0.49 -17.84
C ASP A 163 0.29 -0.70 -17.74
N PHE A 164 -1.01 -0.41 -17.62
CA PHE A 164 -2.04 -1.44 -17.51
C PHE A 164 -2.18 -2.36 -18.73
N HIS A 165 -1.55 -2.05 -19.88
CA HIS A 165 -1.45 -2.94 -21.01
C HIS A 165 -0.28 -3.93 -20.89
N ASN A 166 0.68 -3.69 -19.98
CA ASN A 166 1.89 -4.47 -19.88
C ASN A 166 1.79 -5.54 -18.77
N ARG A 167 1.55 -6.78 -19.17
CA ARG A 167 1.48 -7.92 -18.26
C ARG A 167 2.85 -8.43 -17.83
N LYS A 168 3.85 -8.37 -18.72
CA LYS A 168 5.17 -8.98 -18.48
C LYS A 168 6.00 -8.25 -17.43
N GLU A 169 5.83 -6.95 -17.33
CA GLU A 169 6.51 -6.13 -16.32
C GLU A 169 6.11 -6.56 -14.90
N ALA A 170 4.84 -6.94 -14.68
CA ALA A 170 4.35 -7.43 -13.40
C ALA A 170 5.19 -8.59 -12.84
N LEU A 171 5.57 -9.55 -13.70
CA LEU A 171 6.36 -10.70 -13.29
C LEU A 171 7.80 -10.32 -12.95
N LYS A 172 8.38 -9.41 -13.74
CA LYS A 172 9.73 -8.88 -13.50
C LYS A 172 9.79 -8.16 -12.16
N GLU A 173 8.88 -7.22 -11.92
CA GLU A 173 8.84 -6.45 -10.68
C GLU A 173 8.56 -7.34 -9.46
N ALA A 174 7.64 -8.31 -9.57
CA ALA A 174 7.39 -9.28 -8.50
C ALA A 174 8.65 -10.09 -8.14
N GLN A 175 9.40 -10.56 -9.14
CA GLN A 175 10.63 -11.33 -8.92
C GLN A 175 11.75 -10.48 -8.35
N LEU A 176 11.89 -9.22 -8.79
CA LEU A 176 12.89 -8.28 -8.26
C LEU A 176 12.61 -8.01 -6.78
N ASP A 177 11.39 -7.63 -6.42
CA ASP A 177 11.03 -7.34 -5.03
C ASP A 177 11.20 -8.56 -4.11
N VAL A 178 10.89 -9.78 -4.58
CA VAL A 178 11.20 -11.02 -3.85
C VAL A 178 12.71 -11.18 -3.64
N SER A 179 13.52 -10.93 -4.68
CA SER A 179 14.99 -11.02 -4.58
C SER A 179 15.60 -9.96 -3.66
N GLU A 180 14.91 -8.85 -3.48
CA GLU A 180 15.26 -7.74 -2.58
C GLU A 180 14.82 -7.97 -1.13
N GLY A 181 14.03 -9.01 -0.87
CA GLY A 181 13.60 -9.39 0.47
C GLY A 181 12.16 -9.08 0.82
N ALA A 182 11.26 -8.93 -0.16
CA ALA A 182 9.82 -8.86 0.11
C ALA A 182 9.28 -10.21 0.59
N ASP A 183 8.51 -10.19 1.67
CA ASP A 183 7.85 -11.37 2.25
C ASP A 183 6.49 -11.64 1.63
N ILE A 184 5.82 -10.60 1.14
CA ILE A 184 4.52 -10.67 0.46
C ILE A 184 4.56 -9.75 -0.75
N ILE A 185 4.03 -10.23 -1.88
CA ILE A 185 3.88 -9.46 -3.13
C ILE A 185 2.44 -9.03 -3.29
N MET A 186 2.19 -7.75 -3.51
CA MET A 186 0.84 -7.22 -3.70
C MET A 186 0.58 -6.80 -5.13
N VAL A 187 -0.57 -7.23 -5.67
CA VAL A 187 -1.13 -6.78 -6.95
C VAL A 187 -2.19 -5.70 -6.67
N LYS A 188 -2.11 -4.57 -7.35
CA LYS A 188 -3.01 -3.42 -7.20
C LYS A 188 -3.27 -2.76 -8.57
N PRO A 189 -4.54 -2.60 -8.98
CA PRO A 189 -5.80 -3.04 -8.36
C PRO A 189 -6.04 -4.55 -8.41
N ALA A 190 -7.19 -5.03 -7.86
CA ALA A 190 -7.52 -6.45 -7.78
C ALA A 190 -8.43 -6.93 -8.92
N MET A 191 -9.65 -6.39 -9.01
CA MET A 191 -10.75 -7.01 -9.76
C MET A 191 -10.55 -7.12 -11.26
N THR A 192 -9.97 -6.11 -11.87
CA THR A 192 -9.69 -6.11 -13.32
C THR A 192 -8.30 -6.67 -13.66
N TYR A 193 -7.59 -7.22 -12.67
CA TYR A 193 -6.22 -7.75 -12.75
C TYR A 193 -6.11 -9.18 -12.16
N LEU A 194 -7.23 -9.94 -12.12
CA LEU A 194 -7.22 -11.31 -11.58
C LEU A 194 -6.34 -12.27 -12.40
N ASP A 195 -6.17 -12.03 -13.68
CA ASP A 195 -5.21 -12.70 -14.54
C ASP A 195 -3.77 -12.47 -14.08
N ILE A 196 -3.44 -11.23 -13.71
CA ILE A 196 -2.14 -10.86 -13.16
C ILE A 196 -1.94 -11.48 -11.77
N VAL A 197 -2.95 -11.43 -10.89
CA VAL A 197 -2.91 -12.10 -9.58
C VAL A 197 -2.58 -13.58 -9.75
N ARG A 198 -3.24 -14.25 -10.69
CA ARG A 198 -3.00 -15.68 -10.97
C ARG A 198 -1.58 -15.93 -11.46
N GLU A 199 -1.11 -15.15 -12.42
CA GLU A 199 0.21 -15.33 -13.01
C GLU A 199 1.35 -15.03 -12.00
N VAL A 200 1.19 -13.98 -11.19
CA VAL A 200 2.14 -13.68 -10.10
C VAL A 200 2.15 -14.81 -9.08
N ALA A 201 0.98 -15.31 -8.64
CA ALA A 201 0.88 -16.41 -7.69
C ALA A 201 1.50 -17.72 -8.20
N ASP A 202 1.49 -17.95 -9.52
CA ASP A 202 2.15 -19.10 -10.13
C ASP A 202 3.68 -18.91 -10.27
N THR A 203 4.17 -17.66 -10.16
CA THR A 203 5.55 -17.31 -10.47
C THR A 203 6.42 -17.13 -9.23
N VAL A 204 5.86 -16.57 -8.14
CA VAL A 204 6.62 -16.30 -6.90
C VAL A 204 6.38 -17.39 -5.84
N ASN A 205 7.35 -17.58 -4.95
CA ASN A 205 7.28 -18.56 -3.86
C ASN A 205 6.94 -17.92 -2.50
N VAL A 206 6.39 -16.69 -2.53
CA VAL A 206 5.92 -15.96 -1.35
C VAL A 206 4.41 -15.73 -1.47
N PRO A 207 3.68 -15.48 -0.36
CA PRO A 207 2.26 -15.15 -0.41
C PRO A 207 1.96 -13.96 -1.32
N VAL A 208 0.82 -13.99 -2.00
CA VAL A 208 0.34 -12.90 -2.83
C VAL A 208 -0.83 -12.19 -2.17
N ALA A 209 -0.76 -10.87 -2.08
CA ALA A 209 -1.85 -10.01 -1.67
C ALA A 209 -2.50 -9.36 -2.90
N ALA A 210 -3.78 -9.04 -2.79
CA ALA A 210 -4.49 -8.25 -3.78
C ALA A 210 -5.28 -7.13 -3.12
N TYR A 211 -5.27 -5.93 -3.72
CA TYR A 211 -5.92 -4.76 -3.14
C TYR A 211 -7.14 -4.32 -3.97
N SER A 212 -8.34 -4.47 -3.38
CA SER A 212 -9.56 -3.85 -3.88
C SER A 212 -9.52 -2.36 -3.57
N VAL A 213 -9.30 -1.56 -4.60
CA VAL A 213 -9.04 -0.13 -4.44
C VAL A 213 -10.32 0.70 -4.35
N SER A 214 -10.17 1.97 -4.00
CA SER A 214 -11.29 2.88 -3.71
C SER A 214 -12.31 3.00 -4.85
N GLY A 215 -11.88 2.97 -6.11
CA GLY A 215 -12.78 2.98 -7.27
C GLY A 215 -13.59 1.69 -7.40
N GLU A 216 -12.99 0.53 -7.13
CA GLU A 216 -13.70 -0.75 -7.11
C GLU A 216 -14.76 -0.77 -6.00
N TYR A 217 -14.40 -0.33 -4.79
CA TYR A 217 -15.34 -0.15 -3.69
C TYR A 217 -16.48 0.82 -4.04
N ALA A 218 -16.14 2.00 -4.58
CA ALA A 218 -17.13 3.01 -4.96
C ALA A 218 -18.12 2.49 -6.02
N MET A 219 -17.66 1.70 -6.98
CA MET A 219 -18.52 1.07 -8.00
C MET A 219 -19.49 0.08 -7.39
N VAL A 220 -19.06 -0.74 -6.43
CA VAL A 220 -19.93 -1.67 -5.70
C VAL A 220 -21.00 -0.90 -4.93
N LYS A 221 -20.62 0.12 -4.16
CA LYS A 221 -21.55 0.95 -3.39
C LYS A 221 -22.56 1.68 -4.29
N ALA A 222 -22.11 2.22 -5.43
CA ALA A 222 -22.98 2.88 -6.40
C ALA A 222 -23.93 1.89 -7.06
N GLY A 223 -23.45 0.72 -7.48
CA GLY A 223 -24.27 -0.33 -8.07
C GLY A 223 -25.33 -0.86 -7.11
N ALA A 224 -24.98 -1.06 -5.85
CA ALA A 224 -25.91 -1.46 -4.79
C ALA A 224 -26.98 -0.39 -4.54
N LYS A 225 -26.57 0.89 -4.43
CA LYS A 225 -27.49 2.02 -4.24
C LYS A 225 -28.50 2.16 -5.38
N LEU A 226 -28.10 1.84 -6.60
CA LEU A 226 -28.97 1.87 -7.78
C LEU A 226 -29.79 0.58 -7.96
N GLY A 227 -29.64 -0.42 -7.10
CA GLY A 227 -30.30 -1.71 -7.21
C GLY A 227 -29.81 -2.59 -8.36
N CYS A 228 -28.64 -2.29 -8.93
CA CYS A 228 -28.03 -3.07 -10.01
C CYS A 228 -27.39 -4.36 -9.50
N VAL A 229 -26.92 -4.38 -8.26
CA VAL A 229 -26.30 -5.53 -7.60
C VAL A 229 -26.73 -5.61 -6.13
N ASP A 230 -26.71 -6.84 -5.60
CA ASP A 230 -26.82 -7.09 -4.15
C ASP A 230 -25.42 -6.93 -3.55
N GLU A 231 -25.26 -5.98 -2.62
CA GLU A 231 -23.95 -5.60 -2.08
C GLU A 231 -23.23 -6.77 -1.40
N GLU A 232 -23.94 -7.49 -0.53
CA GLU A 232 -23.36 -8.59 0.23
C GLU A 232 -22.88 -9.72 -0.71
N LYS A 233 -23.72 -10.09 -1.65
CA LYS A 233 -23.41 -11.16 -2.61
C LYS A 233 -22.24 -10.79 -3.52
N ILE A 234 -22.23 -9.57 -4.06
CA ILE A 234 -21.15 -9.17 -4.98
C ILE A 234 -19.81 -9.04 -4.25
N VAL A 235 -19.79 -8.56 -3.00
CA VAL A 235 -18.56 -8.51 -2.19
C VAL A 235 -18.02 -9.91 -1.93
N CYS A 236 -18.89 -10.87 -1.56
CA CYS A 236 -18.48 -12.27 -1.39
C CYS A 236 -17.97 -12.90 -2.68
N GLU A 237 -18.61 -12.60 -3.83
CA GLU A 237 -18.17 -13.12 -5.13
C GLU A 237 -16.82 -12.52 -5.54
N MET A 238 -16.61 -11.23 -5.33
CA MET A 238 -15.35 -10.54 -5.59
C MET A 238 -14.22 -11.13 -4.74
N ALA A 239 -14.41 -11.26 -3.42
CA ALA A 239 -13.43 -11.87 -2.54
C ALA A 239 -13.10 -13.31 -2.96
N THR A 240 -14.12 -14.11 -3.28
CA THR A 240 -13.94 -15.47 -3.80
C THR A 240 -13.12 -15.48 -5.09
N GLY A 241 -13.37 -14.54 -6.00
CA GLY A 241 -12.61 -14.39 -7.23
C GLY A 241 -11.14 -14.13 -7.00
N VAL A 242 -10.82 -13.25 -6.04
CA VAL A 242 -9.45 -12.90 -5.67
C VAL A 242 -8.71 -14.10 -5.07
N TYR A 243 -9.31 -14.82 -4.11
CA TYR A 243 -8.71 -16.02 -3.53
C TYR A 243 -8.57 -17.15 -4.56
N ARG A 244 -9.56 -17.34 -5.43
CA ARG A 244 -9.49 -18.32 -6.52
C ARG A 244 -8.37 -17.98 -7.52
N ALA A 245 -8.07 -16.71 -7.73
CA ALA A 245 -6.95 -16.27 -8.54
C ALA A 245 -5.58 -16.55 -7.89
N GLY A 246 -5.54 -16.88 -6.59
CA GLY A 246 -4.33 -17.30 -5.89
C GLY A 246 -3.81 -16.33 -4.83
N ALA A 247 -4.51 -15.24 -4.57
CA ALA A 247 -4.16 -14.38 -3.44
C ALA A 247 -4.41 -15.09 -2.10
N CYS A 248 -3.57 -14.83 -1.11
CA CYS A 248 -3.71 -15.29 0.27
C CYS A 248 -4.20 -14.17 1.19
N VAL A 249 -4.01 -12.92 0.78
CA VAL A 249 -4.41 -11.71 1.50
C VAL A 249 -5.25 -10.84 0.58
N TYR A 250 -6.37 -10.34 1.09
CA TYR A 250 -7.25 -9.44 0.36
C TYR A 250 -7.47 -8.15 1.17
N LEU A 251 -6.96 -7.04 0.64
CA LEU A 251 -7.17 -5.71 1.22
C LEU A 251 -8.44 -5.12 0.62
N THR A 252 -9.31 -4.59 1.48
CA THR A 252 -10.57 -3.93 1.09
C THR A 252 -10.96 -2.87 2.11
N TYR A 253 -12.01 -2.13 1.81
CA TYR A 253 -12.58 -1.08 2.67
C TYR A 253 -13.72 -1.63 3.53
#